data_9feffa8eb9bc314d178099a1984eef67
#
_entry.id   9feffa8eb9bc314d178099a1984eef67
#
_cell.length_a   1.000
_cell.length_b   1.000
_cell.length_c   1.000
_cell.angle_alpha   90.00
_cell.angle_beta   90.00
_cell.angle_gamma   90.00
#
_symmetry.space_group_name_H-M   'P 1'
#
loop_
_entity.id
_entity.type
_entity.pdbx_description
1 polymer ?
#
loop_
_entity_poly.entity_id
_entity_poly.type
_entity_poly.pdbx_seq_one_letter_code
_entity_poly.pdbx_strand_id
1 'polypeptide(L)'
;MPLFIPEDYTAKLAPETMEQAITYLKEIFPDMLARRLRLRRVTAPLFVLSGTGINDDLNGVERAVSFPIRDLGDRRAEVVHSLAKWKRMKLGTYKIAPGYGLYTDMNAIRADEELDNIHSLYVDQWDWER
;
A
#
# COMPACT_ATOMS: atom_id res chain seq x y z
N MET A 1 11.07 11.88 14.07
CA MET A 1 12.46 11.67 14.58
C MET A 1 13.40 11.54 13.39
N PRO A 2 14.57 12.15 13.43
CA PRO A 2 15.53 11.97 12.34
C PRO A 2 16.01 10.50 12.28
N LEU A 3 16.50 10.11 11.10
CA LEU A 3 17.13 8.80 10.91
C LEU A 3 18.33 8.65 11.87
N PHE A 4 18.34 7.56 12.60
CA PHE A 4 19.43 7.21 13.51
C PHE A 4 20.02 5.86 13.13
N ILE A 5 21.33 5.83 12.88
CA ILE A 5 22.07 4.60 12.63
C ILE A 5 23.17 4.48 13.71
N PRO A 6 23.14 3.47 14.58
CA PRO A 6 24.22 3.23 15.56
C PRO A 6 25.58 3.09 14.88
N GLU A 7 26.65 3.58 15.51
CA GLU A 7 28.00 3.51 14.94
C GLU A 7 28.49 2.08 14.71
N ASP A 8 28.03 1.15 15.54
CA ASP A 8 28.37 -0.27 15.48
C ASP A 8 27.34 -1.10 14.67
N TYR A 9 26.41 -0.45 14.00
CA TYR A 9 25.39 -1.17 13.22
C TYR A 9 25.99 -1.92 12.04
N THR A 10 25.66 -3.20 11.98
CA THR A 10 25.94 -4.05 10.82
C THR A 10 24.66 -4.71 10.34
N ALA A 11 24.45 -4.71 9.03
CA ALA A 11 23.30 -5.39 8.44
C ALA A 11 23.39 -6.90 8.70
N LYS A 12 22.30 -7.49 9.19
CA LYS A 12 22.24 -8.94 9.46
C LYS A 12 22.20 -9.79 8.18
N LEU A 13 21.71 -9.21 7.10
CA LEU A 13 21.60 -9.88 5.81
C LEU A 13 22.34 -9.09 4.75
N ALA A 14 23.07 -9.78 3.89
CA ALA A 14 23.63 -9.21 2.68
C ALA A 14 22.48 -8.83 1.71
N PRO A 15 22.66 -7.86 0.80
CA PRO A 15 21.61 -7.45 -0.14
C PRO A 15 20.99 -8.61 -0.92
N GLU A 16 21.79 -9.54 -1.42
CA GLU A 16 21.31 -10.72 -2.15
C GLU A 16 20.48 -11.65 -1.27
N THR A 17 20.90 -11.89 -0.02
CA THR A 17 20.12 -12.67 0.94
C THR A 17 18.82 -11.97 1.31
N MET A 18 18.83 -10.65 1.39
CA MET A 18 17.61 -9.86 1.61
C MET A 18 16.60 -10.05 0.47
N GLU A 19 17.04 -10.06 -0.79
CA GLU A 19 16.18 -10.33 -1.93
C GLU A 19 15.55 -11.73 -1.87
N GLN A 20 16.33 -12.73 -1.49
CA GLN A 20 15.81 -14.09 -1.29
C GLN A 20 14.78 -14.16 -0.16
N ALA A 21 15.02 -13.45 0.94
CA ALA A 21 14.09 -13.37 2.05
C ALA A 21 12.76 -12.70 1.65
N ILE A 22 12.83 -11.61 0.87
CA ILE A 22 11.65 -10.92 0.34
C ILE A 22 10.86 -11.86 -0.57
N THR A 23 11.54 -12.56 -1.49
CA THR A 23 10.91 -13.54 -2.38
C THR A 23 10.16 -14.60 -1.57
N TYR A 24 10.82 -15.19 -0.58
CA TYR A 24 10.22 -16.20 0.29
C TYR A 24 8.96 -15.67 1.01
N LEU A 25 9.04 -14.48 1.61
CA LEU A 25 7.90 -13.88 2.29
C LEU A 25 6.75 -13.59 1.32
N LYS A 26 7.04 -13.10 0.12
CA LYS A 26 6.01 -12.81 -0.91
C LYS A 26 5.33 -14.08 -1.44
N GLU A 27 6.00 -15.22 -1.38
CA GLU A 27 5.42 -16.51 -1.76
C GLU A 27 4.50 -17.10 -0.68
N ILE A 28 4.91 -17.02 0.59
CA ILE A 28 4.21 -17.74 1.67
C ILE A 28 3.20 -16.90 2.45
N PHE A 29 3.53 -15.64 2.75
CA PHE A 29 2.73 -14.83 3.68
C PHE A 29 1.33 -14.50 3.15
N PRO A 30 1.13 -14.11 1.88
CA PRO A 30 -0.21 -13.79 1.38
C PRO A 30 -1.18 -14.97 1.48
N ASP A 31 -0.72 -16.18 1.18
CA ASP A 31 -1.55 -17.38 1.28
C ASP A 31 -1.94 -17.69 2.74
N MET A 32 -0.98 -17.59 3.64
CA MET A 32 -1.24 -17.78 5.07
C MET A 32 -2.22 -16.74 5.62
N LEU A 33 -2.03 -15.46 5.25
CA LEU A 33 -2.91 -14.37 5.64
C LEU A 33 -4.33 -14.60 5.12
N ALA A 34 -4.45 -14.93 3.82
CA ALA A 34 -5.72 -15.17 3.17
C ALA A 34 -6.50 -16.33 3.83
N ARG A 35 -5.83 -17.42 4.15
CA ARG A 35 -6.46 -18.57 4.83
C ARG A 35 -6.90 -18.23 6.24
N ARG A 36 -6.05 -17.56 7.01
CA ARG A 36 -6.34 -17.20 8.42
C ARG A 36 -7.50 -16.23 8.56
N LEU A 37 -7.56 -15.24 7.68
CA LEU A 37 -8.57 -14.19 7.73
C LEU A 37 -9.72 -14.39 6.74
N ARG A 38 -9.72 -15.49 5.98
CA ARG A 38 -10.74 -15.77 4.94
C ARG A 38 -10.84 -14.64 3.92
N LEU A 39 -9.68 -14.27 3.37
CA LEU A 39 -9.57 -13.17 2.41
C LEU A 39 -9.49 -13.71 0.98
N ARG A 40 -10.03 -12.91 0.06
CA ARG A 40 -9.85 -13.08 -1.37
C ARG A 40 -8.91 -12.00 -1.90
N ARG A 41 -7.93 -12.39 -2.70
CA ARG A 41 -7.05 -11.41 -3.35
C ARG A 41 -7.82 -10.64 -4.40
N VAL A 42 -7.63 -9.32 -4.45
CA VAL A 42 -8.11 -8.45 -5.52
C VAL A 42 -6.96 -7.59 -6.03
N THR A 43 -7.05 -7.16 -7.30
CA THR A 43 -6.03 -6.33 -7.92
C THR A 43 -6.19 -4.88 -7.46
N ALA A 44 -5.13 -4.33 -6.88
CA ALA A 44 -5.10 -2.97 -6.40
C ALA A 44 -4.77 -1.97 -7.53
N PRO A 45 -5.44 -0.80 -7.58
CA PRO A 45 -4.97 0.29 -8.42
C PRO A 45 -3.72 0.93 -7.80
N LEU A 46 -2.80 1.39 -8.65
CA LEU A 46 -1.67 2.22 -8.22
C LEU A 46 -2.08 3.68 -8.06
N PHE A 47 -3.04 4.12 -8.84
CA PHE A 47 -3.54 5.49 -8.84
C PHE A 47 -5.06 5.51 -9.02
N VAL A 48 -5.67 6.61 -8.60
CA VAL A 48 -7.10 6.89 -8.73
C VAL A 48 -7.30 8.30 -9.24
N LEU A 49 -8.47 8.60 -9.78
CA LEU A 49 -8.80 9.99 -10.18
C LEU A 49 -8.82 10.90 -8.96
N SER A 50 -8.21 12.08 -9.10
CA SER A 50 -8.23 13.11 -8.06
C SER A 50 -9.65 13.62 -7.82
N GLY A 51 -9.95 14.00 -6.59
CA GLY A 51 -11.23 14.60 -6.22
C GLY A 51 -12.38 13.61 -6.04
N THR A 52 -12.13 12.30 -6.14
CA THR A 52 -13.17 11.27 -5.94
C THR A 52 -13.37 10.89 -4.48
N GLY A 53 -12.45 11.27 -3.59
CA GLY A 53 -12.45 10.88 -2.18
C GLY A 53 -12.01 9.44 -1.92
N ILE A 54 -11.59 8.71 -2.95
CA ILE A 54 -11.16 7.30 -2.82
C ILE A 54 -9.76 7.20 -2.20
N ASN A 55 -8.85 8.11 -2.57
CA ASN A 55 -7.53 8.15 -1.96
C ASN A 55 -7.63 8.59 -0.50
N ASP A 56 -6.73 8.08 0.33
CA ASP A 56 -6.69 8.45 1.74
C ASP A 56 -6.04 9.82 1.91
N ASP A 57 -6.66 10.69 2.70
CA ASP A 57 -6.12 12.01 3.01
C ASP A 57 -5.04 11.95 4.10
N LEU A 58 -4.78 10.77 4.68
CA LEU A 58 -3.88 10.59 5.83
C LEU A 58 -4.25 11.54 6.97
N ASN A 59 -3.38 12.49 7.30
CA ASN A 59 -3.66 13.54 8.30
C ASN A 59 -4.35 14.78 7.71
N GLY A 60 -4.66 14.78 6.41
CA GLY A 60 -5.33 15.87 5.71
C GLY A 60 -4.44 17.00 5.23
N VAL A 61 -3.12 16.89 5.40
CA VAL A 61 -2.13 17.90 4.99
C VAL A 61 -1.15 17.40 3.94
N GLU A 62 -1.05 16.09 3.78
CA GLU A 62 -0.15 15.45 2.82
C GLU A 62 -0.66 15.63 1.39
N ARG A 63 0.26 16.00 0.50
CA ARG A 63 -0.01 16.14 -0.94
C ARG A 63 0.17 14.78 -1.63
N ALA A 64 -0.80 14.40 -2.46
CA ALA A 64 -0.65 13.25 -3.32
C ALA A 64 0.28 13.56 -4.51
N VAL A 65 1.08 12.57 -4.92
CA VAL A 65 1.76 12.61 -6.21
C VAL A 65 0.70 12.50 -7.30
N SER A 66 0.59 13.51 -8.16
CA SER A 66 -0.47 13.57 -9.17
C SER A 66 0.06 13.87 -10.57
N PHE A 67 -0.69 13.46 -11.56
CA PHE A 67 -0.36 13.62 -12.97
C PHE A 67 -1.62 13.80 -13.82
N PRO A 68 -1.54 14.52 -14.98
CA PRO A 68 -2.67 14.63 -15.89
C PRO A 68 -2.81 13.39 -16.76
N ILE A 69 -4.04 13.03 -17.11
CA ILE A 69 -4.34 11.96 -18.07
C ILE A 69 -4.85 12.60 -19.37
N ARG A 70 -4.03 12.53 -20.41
CA ARG A 70 -4.31 13.16 -21.70
C ARG A 70 -5.67 12.76 -22.29
N ASP A 71 -5.95 11.47 -22.33
CA ASP A 71 -7.17 10.93 -22.93
C ASP A 71 -8.45 11.26 -22.14
N LEU A 72 -8.32 11.82 -20.96
CA LEU A 72 -9.42 12.31 -20.13
C LEU A 72 -9.46 13.85 -20.07
N GLY A 73 -8.91 14.54 -21.09
CA GLY A 73 -8.88 16.00 -21.12
C GLY A 73 -8.04 16.61 -20.01
N ASP A 74 -6.90 15.99 -19.72
CA ASP A 74 -5.97 16.39 -18.66
C ASP A 74 -6.55 16.36 -17.23
N ARG A 75 -7.62 15.59 -17.02
CA ARG A 75 -8.05 15.28 -15.64
C ARG A 75 -6.90 14.63 -14.88
N ARG A 76 -6.77 15.02 -13.63
CA ARG A 76 -5.66 14.53 -12.80
C ARG A 76 -6.00 13.19 -12.13
N ALA A 77 -5.00 12.33 -12.10
CA ALA A 77 -4.97 11.16 -11.24
C ALA A 77 -3.90 11.35 -10.17
N GLU A 78 -4.00 10.60 -9.11
CA GLU A 78 -3.05 10.65 -8.00
C GLU A 78 -2.67 9.24 -7.56
N VAL A 79 -1.39 9.06 -7.24
CA VAL A 79 -0.88 7.82 -6.67
C VAL A 79 -1.47 7.65 -5.27
N VAL A 80 -1.92 6.45 -4.96
CA VAL A 80 -2.59 6.19 -3.69
C VAL A 80 -1.67 6.35 -2.49
N HIS A 81 -2.20 6.91 -1.41
CA HIS A 81 -1.60 6.91 -0.08
C HIS A 81 -1.96 5.63 0.69
N SER A 82 -3.19 5.18 0.50
CA SER A 82 -3.77 3.99 1.10
C SER A 82 -4.96 3.55 0.26
N LEU A 83 -5.31 2.27 0.34
CA LEU A 83 -6.48 1.70 -0.34
C LEU A 83 -7.57 1.23 0.63
N ALA A 84 -7.58 1.72 1.86
CA ALA A 84 -8.59 1.34 2.84
C ALA A 84 -10.01 1.67 2.36
N LYS A 85 -10.24 2.90 1.93
CA LYS A 85 -11.55 3.34 1.39
C LYS A 85 -11.94 2.54 0.15
N TRP A 86 -11.01 2.35 -0.77
CA TRP A 86 -11.22 1.57 -1.99
C TRP A 86 -11.63 0.13 -1.68
N LYS A 87 -10.93 -0.53 -0.74
CA LYS A 87 -11.26 -1.90 -0.34
C LYS A 87 -12.64 -2.01 0.31
N ARG A 88 -13.02 -1.05 1.15
CA ARG A 88 -14.36 -1.01 1.73
C ARG A 88 -15.44 -0.90 0.66
N MET A 89 -15.22 -0.08 -0.37
CA MET A 89 -16.12 -0.02 -1.52
C MET A 89 -16.21 -1.38 -2.25
N LYS A 90 -15.06 -2.07 -2.41
CA LYS A 90 -15.03 -3.38 -3.08
C LYS A 90 -15.69 -4.49 -2.26
N LEU A 91 -15.66 -4.43 -0.93
CA LEU A 91 -16.45 -5.33 -0.09
C LEU A 91 -17.93 -5.29 -0.47
N GLY A 92 -18.48 -4.10 -0.65
CA GLY A 92 -19.85 -3.91 -1.10
C GLY A 92 -20.08 -4.32 -2.55
N THR A 93 -19.23 -3.87 -3.46
CA THR A 93 -19.34 -4.16 -4.91
C THR A 93 -19.29 -5.66 -5.20
N TYR A 94 -18.43 -6.40 -4.53
CA TYR A 94 -18.28 -7.84 -4.71
C TYR A 94 -19.17 -8.66 -3.78
N LYS A 95 -20.02 -8.00 -3.00
CA LYS A 95 -20.99 -8.64 -2.06
C LYS A 95 -20.31 -9.67 -1.16
N ILE A 96 -19.18 -9.28 -0.57
CA ILE A 96 -18.44 -10.14 0.33
C ILE A 96 -19.19 -10.28 1.65
N ALA A 97 -19.46 -11.53 2.05
CA ALA A 97 -20.23 -11.81 3.24
C ALA A 97 -19.47 -11.43 4.53
N PRO A 98 -20.18 -11.07 5.62
CA PRO A 98 -19.57 -10.88 6.93
C PRO A 98 -18.73 -12.09 7.34
N GLY A 99 -17.57 -11.84 7.96
CA GLY A 99 -16.62 -12.89 8.33
C GLY A 99 -15.62 -13.26 7.22
N TYR A 100 -15.78 -12.70 6.03
CA TYR A 100 -14.86 -12.79 4.89
C TYR A 100 -14.36 -11.41 4.52
N GLY A 101 -13.29 -11.34 3.77
CA GLY A 101 -12.73 -10.06 3.35
C GLY A 101 -11.94 -10.15 2.07
N LEU A 102 -11.19 -9.11 1.79
CA LEU A 102 -10.28 -9.06 0.67
C LEU A 102 -8.93 -8.48 1.07
N TYR A 103 -7.90 -8.80 0.28
CA TYR A 103 -6.59 -8.20 0.45
C TYR A 103 -6.00 -7.81 -0.90
N THR A 104 -5.04 -6.91 -0.84
CA THR A 104 -4.26 -6.45 -1.99
C THR A 104 -2.78 -6.54 -1.70
N ASP A 105 -1.99 -6.82 -2.75
CA ASP A 105 -0.60 -6.39 -2.82
C ASP A 105 -0.62 -4.99 -3.38
N MET A 106 -0.11 -4.01 -2.67
CA MET A 106 -0.20 -2.62 -3.10
C MET A 106 1.10 -1.86 -2.91
N ASN A 107 1.27 -0.86 -3.75
CA ASN A 107 2.30 0.14 -3.58
C ASN A 107 1.66 1.51 -3.35
N ALA A 108 2.30 2.34 -2.56
CA ALA A 108 1.88 3.70 -2.29
C ALA A 108 3.07 4.65 -2.27
N ILE A 109 2.81 5.92 -2.53
CA ILE A 109 3.81 6.97 -2.41
C ILE A 109 3.25 8.05 -1.48
N ARG A 110 3.99 8.35 -0.43
CA ARG A 110 3.67 9.37 0.57
C ARG A 110 4.73 10.46 0.51
N ALA A 111 4.58 11.36 -0.46
CA ALA A 111 5.60 12.35 -0.80
C ALA A 111 5.97 13.30 0.34
N ASP A 112 5.02 13.59 1.22
CA ASP A 112 5.21 14.48 2.37
C ASP A 112 5.50 13.73 3.68
N GLU A 113 5.84 12.43 3.61
CA GLU A 113 6.21 11.66 4.80
C GLU A 113 7.50 12.19 5.42
N GLU A 114 7.51 12.37 6.74
CA GLU A 114 8.72 12.64 7.49
C GLU A 114 9.52 11.35 7.66
N LEU A 115 10.65 11.25 6.97
CA LEU A 115 11.45 10.04 6.89
C LEU A 115 12.27 9.82 8.15
N ASP A 116 12.19 8.60 8.68
CA ASP A 116 12.97 8.18 9.86
C ASP A 116 13.25 6.67 9.79
N ASN A 117 13.55 6.03 10.92
CA ASN A 117 13.88 4.60 10.96
C ASN A 117 12.72 3.67 10.60
N ILE A 118 11.49 4.14 10.65
CA ILE A 118 10.28 3.33 10.43
C ILE A 118 9.31 3.93 9.40
N HIS A 119 9.61 5.10 8.86
CA HIS A 119 8.78 5.75 7.85
C HIS A 119 9.53 5.92 6.54
N SER A 120 8.88 5.55 5.44
CA SER A 120 9.42 5.63 4.08
C SER A 120 8.43 6.33 3.18
N LEU A 121 8.92 7.01 2.17
CA LEU A 121 8.04 7.63 1.17
C LEU A 121 7.42 6.62 0.20
N TYR A 122 8.09 5.50 -0.05
CA TYR A 122 7.58 4.40 -0.86
C TYR A 122 7.15 3.23 0.02
N VAL A 123 5.95 2.73 -0.23
CA VAL A 123 5.36 1.63 0.54
C VAL A 123 5.03 0.48 -0.38
N ASP A 124 5.47 -0.72 0.00
CA ASP A 124 5.11 -1.99 -0.59
C ASP A 124 4.51 -2.85 0.53
N GLN A 125 3.22 -3.16 0.44
CA GLN A 125 2.51 -3.79 1.57
C GLN A 125 1.40 -4.73 1.12
N TRP A 126 1.07 -5.66 2.00
CA TRP A 126 -0.22 -6.33 1.98
C TRP A 126 -1.20 -5.56 2.86
N ASP A 127 -2.35 -5.27 2.31
CA ASP A 127 -3.37 -4.49 2.98
C ASP A 127 -4.73 -5.19 2.83
N TRP A 128 -5.53 -5.25 3.88
CA TRP A 128 -6.79 -5.99 3.86
C TRP A 128 -7.91 -5.28 4.59
N GLU A 129 -9.13 -5.63 4.21
CA GLU A 129 -10.37 -5.25 4.88
C GLU A 129 -11.28 -6.50 5.04
N ARG A 130 -11.99 -6.55 6.15
CA ARG A 130 -12.84 -7.69 6.49
C ARG A 130 -14.14 -7.26 7.17
#